data_91f5754e3b3a4c70d3c85dc92ae12746
#
_entry.id   91f5754e3b3a4c70d3c85dc92ae12746
#
_cell.length_a   1.000
_cell.length_b   1.000
_cell.length_c   1.000
_cell.angle_alpha   90.00
_cell.angle_beta   90.00
_cell.angle_gamma   90.00
#
_symmetry.space_group_name_H-M   'P 1'
#
loop_
_entity.id
_entity.type
_entity.pdbx_description
1 polymer ?
#
loop_
_entity_poly.entity_id
_entity_poly.type
_entity_poly.pdbx_seq_one_letter_code
_entity_poly.pdbx_strand_id
1 'polypeptide(L)'
;QFWQAVKAGADQAGKDLNVKVTFEGPETEAMVDKQIDMLSAALSKKPNAIGFAALDSKAAIPLLKKAQAAKIPVICFDACVDSDIPLTLAATDNVAASAHAADKMAELIGGSGEVAYLGSDQTQTTGITRRDGFMNRMKEKYPNIKVVSMQFGGGDHLKSTEIAKTVMQANPNLKGYYGSNEGSIVGVINAAKEMNRKLVIVGYDSGKAQKAAIADGLEAGAITQNPFGMGYKTVEAAVKAIKGEKIEKKIDTGFYWYDKNNMNDPKIAGVLYD
;
A
#
# COMPACT_ATOMS: atom_id res chain seq x y z
N GLN A 1 -5.99 4.89 8.59
CA GLN A 1 -5.45 3.95 9.60
C GLN A 1 -4.01 3.53 9.28
N PHE A 2 -3.74 3.15 8.03
CA PHE A 2 -2.37 2.84 7.57
C PHE A 2 -1.39 3.97 7.90
N TRP A 3 -1.69 5.20 7.49
CA TRP A 3 -0.80 6.36 7.70
C TRP A 3 -0.64 6.72 9.17
N GLN A 4 -1.63 6.46 10.01
CA GLN A 4 -1.51 6.65 11.46
C GLN A 4 -0.51 5.66 12.06
N ALA A 5 -0.46 4.43 11.57
CA ALA A 5 0.54 3.45 11.98
C ALA A 5 1.95 3.83 11.52
N VAL A 6 2.09 4.36 10.30
CA VAL A 6 3.37 4.91 9.79
C VAL A 6 3.83 6.06 10.70
N LYS A 7 2.92 7.00 11.01
CA LYS A 7 3.21 8.11 11.93
C LYS A 7 3.70 7.63 13.29
N ALA A 8 3.03 6.63 13.87
CA ALA A 8 3.43 6.06 15.16
C ALA A 8 4.86 5.52 15.13
N GLY A 9 5.25 4.83 14.05
CA GLY A 9 6.62 4.36 13.86
C GLY A 9 7.63 5.49 13.73
N ALA A 10 7.31 6.52 12.96
CA ALA A 10 8.15 7.69 12.79
C ALA A 10 8.34 8.45 14.13
N ASP A 11 7.26 8.65 14.88
CA ASP A 11 7.30 9.31 16.18
C ASP A 11 8.14 8.51 17.18
N GLN A 12 8.01 7.17 17.19
CA GLN A 12 8.82 6.32 18.06
C GLN A 12 10.31 6.39 17.72
N ALA A 13 10.66 6.35 16.43
CA ALA A 13 12.04 6.53 16.02
C ALA A 13 12.59 7.91 16.41
N GLY A 14 11.77 8.95 16.30
CA GLY A 14 12.13 10.30 16.76
C GLY A 14 12.52 10.32 18.24
N LYS A 15 11.76 9.63 19.08
CA LYS A 15 12.08 9.48 20.49
C LYS A 15 13.35 8.67 20.73
N ASP A 16 13.47 7.51 20.08
CA ASP A 16 14.61 6.60 20.28
C ASP A 16 15.92 7.20 19.78
N LEU A 17 15.89 7.99 18.72
CA LEU A 17 17.06 8.60 18.09
C LEU A 17 17.27 10.07 18.46
N ASN A 18 16.40 10.60 19.34
CA ASN A 18 16.45 11.98 19.84
C ASN A 18 16.46 13.02 18.70
N VAL A 19 15.54 12.89 17.77
CA VAL A 19 15.33 13.84 16.67
C VAL A 19 13.88 14.30 16.66
N LYS A 20 13.66 15.53 16.21
CA LYS A 20 12.32 16.08 16.03
C LYS A 20 11.75 15.62 14.71
N VAL A 21 10.59 14.98 14.76
CA VAL A 21 9.85 14.50 13.58
C VAL A 21 8.57 15.30 13.44
N THR A 22 8.31 15.83 12.25
CA THR A 22 7.02 16.38 11.85
C THR A 22 6.44 15.46 10.80
N PHE A 23 5.18 15.04 10.98
CA PHE A 23 4.49 14.15 10.06
C PHE A 23 3.20 14.82 9.58
N GLU A 24 3.04 14.96 8.27
CA GLU A 24 1.87 15.58 7.66
C GLU A 24 1.58 15.00 6.28
N GLY A 25 0.36 15.17 5.81
CA GLY A 25 -0.07 14.73 4.51
C GLY A 25 -1.44 15.31 4.16
N PRO A 26 -1.85 15.22 2.88
CA PRO A 26 -3.17 15.64 2.47
C PRO A 26 -4.26 14.72 3.02
N GLU A 27 -5.51 15.18 2.95
CA GLU A 27 -6.66 14.45 3.51
C GLU A 27 -6.94 13.13 2.78
N THR A 28 -6.64 13.07 1.48
CA THR A 28 -6.81 11.86 0.66
C THR A 28 -5.62 11.64 -0.25
N GLU A 29 -5.43 10.39 -0.67
CA GLU A 29 -4.37 9.99 -1.59
C GLU A 29 -4.57 10.50 -3.03
N ALA A 30 -5.73 11.04 -3.37
CA ALA A 30 -5.99 11.65 -4.66
C ALA A 30 -5.50 13.10 -4.78
N MET A 31 -5.11 13.72 -3.67
CA MET A 31 -4.74 15.14 -3.62
C MET A 31 -3.26 15.37 -3.91
N VAL A 32 -2.83 15.05 -5.12
CA VAL A 32 -1.42 15.18 -5.57
C VAL A 32 -0.94 16.63 -5.45
N ASP A 33 -1.70 17.59 -5.98
CA ASP A 33 -1.32 19.02 -5.97
C ASP A 33 -1.14 19.54 -4.54
N LYS A 34 -2.03 19.13 -3.63
CA LYS A 34 -1.92 19.53 -2.22
C LYS A 34 -0.67 18.94 -1.57
N GLN A 35 -0.31 17.70 -1.89
CA GLN A 35 0.94 17.11 -1.41
C GLN A 35 2.15 17.90 -1.90
N ILE A 36 2.15 18.34 -3.16
CA ILE A 36 3.24 19.16 -3.72
C ILE A 36 3.36 20.50 -2.97
N ASP A 37 2.25 21.16 -2.68
CA ASP A 37 2.24 22.40 -1.90
C ASP A 37 2.79 22.18 -0.48
N MET A 38 2.40 21.10 0.16
CA MET A 38 2.88 20.72 1.49
C MET A 38 4.38 20.41 1.49
N LEU A 39 4.86 19.71 0.47
CA LEU A 39 6.29 19.42 0.30
C LEU A 39 7.09 20.73 0.11
N SER A 40 6.60 21.64 -0.72
CA SER A 40 7.20 22.95 -0.94
C SER A 40 7.30 23.73 0.38
N ALA A 41 6.23 23.77 1.16
CA ALA A 41 6.21 24.41 2.48
C ALA A 41 7.19 23.76 3.47
N ALA A 42 7.28 22.43 3.49
CA ALA A 42 8.20 21.71 4.34
C ALA A 42 9.67 22.02 3.98
N LEU A 43 10.00 22.03 2.69
CA LEU A 43 11.35 22.35 2.22
C LEU A 43 11.77 23.79 2.55
N SER A 44 10.82 24.73 2.53
CA SER A 44 11.09 26.14 2.87
C SER A 44 11.51 26.33 4.34
N LYS A 45 11.15 25.40 5.21
CA LYS A 45 11.59 25.37 6.62
C LYS A 45 13.01 24.85 6.82
N LYS A 46 13.68 24.45 5.73
CA LYS A 46 15.08 23.93 5.74
C LYS A 46 15.28 22.77 6.74
N PRO A 47 14.52 21.66 6.60
CA PRO A 47 14.72 20.50 7.47
C PRO A 47 16.10 19.86 7.21
N ASN A 48 16.56 19.08 8.18
CA ASN A 48 17.81 18.33 8.02
C ASN A 48 17.69 17.14 7.06
N ALA A 49 16.47 16.60 6.91
CA ALA A 49 16.11 15.55 5.96
C ALA A 49 14.61 15.60 5.66
N ILE A 50 14.22 15.01 4.54
CA ILE A 50 12.81 14.83 4.14
C ILE A 50 12.53 13.35 3.98
N GLY A 51 11.46 12.86 4.65
CA GLY A 51 10.79 11.61 4.34
C GLY A 51 9.62 11.89 3.41
N PHE A 52 9.47 11.14 2.33
CA PHE A 52 8.44 11.40 1.31
C PHE A 52 7.83 10.12 0.77
N ALA A 53 6.49 10.05 0.80
CA ALA A 53 5.70 8.99 0.16
C ALA A 53 4.93 9.60 -1.01
N ALA A 54 5.37 9.35 -2.24
CA ALA A 54 4.87 10.04 -3.42
C ALA A 54 3.48 9.55 -3.83
N LEU A 55 2.51 10.45 -3.94
CA LEU A 55 1.20 10.18 -4.51
C LEU A 55 1.24 10.04 -6.05
N ASP A 56 2.25 10.63 -6.68
CA ASP A 56 2.52 10.52 -8.11
C ASP A 56 4.03 10.31 -8.32
N SER A 57 4.40 9.41 -9.21
CA SER A 57 5.80 9.02 -9.41
C SER A 57 6.68 10.11 -10.03
N LYS A 58 6.10 11.20 -10.55
CA LYS A 58 6.84 12.26 -11.28
C LYS A 58 6.62 13.66 -10.73
N ALA A 59 5.44 13.95 -10.20
CA ALA A 59 5.02 15.32 -9.86
C ALA A 59 5.96 16.04 -8.89
N ALA A 60 6.55 15.34 -7.92
CA ALA A 60 7.43 15.91 -6.91
C ALA A 60 8.87 16.08 -7.36
N ILE A 61 9.29 15.50 -8.49
CA ILE A 61 10.71 15.49 -8.92
C ILE A 61 11.32 16.89 -8.97
N PRO A 62 10.65 17.94 -9.51
CA PRO A 62 11.24 19.29 -9.51
C PRO A 62 11.56 19.82 -8.11
N LEU A 63 10.68 19.56 -7.12
CA LEU A 63 10.93 19.94 -5.72
C LEU A 63 12.05 19.13 -5.08
N LEU A 64 12.13 17.85 -5.39
CA LEU A 64 13.20 16.98 -4.88
C LEU A 64 14.56 17.36 -5.45
N LYS A 65 14.61 17.88 -6.69
CA LYS A 65 15.82 18.48 -7.25
C LYS A 65 16.27 19.71 -6.45
N LYS A 66 15.35 20.54 -5.98
CA LYS A 66 15.65 21.67 -5.10
C LYS A 66 16.18 21.20 -3.75
N ALA A 67 15.60 20.15 -3.17
CA ALA A 67 16.10 19.55 -1.94
C ALA A 67 17.53 19.02 -2.11
N GLN A 68 17.81 18.33 -3.20
CA GLN A 68 19.14 17.82 -3.52
C GLN A 68 20.16 18.96 -3.67
N ALA A 69 19.81 20.03 -4.39
CA ALA A 69 20.64 21.22 -4.54
C ALA A 69 20.93 21.91 -3.20
N ALA A 70 19.99 21.89 -2.27
CA ALA A 70 20.12 22.40 -0.91
C ALA A 70 20.82 21.42 0.05
N LYS A 71 21.26 20.25 -0.44
CA LYS A 71 21.87 19.17 0.35
C LYS A 71 20.97 18.62 1.46
N ILE A 72 19.67 18.62 1.23
CA ILE A 72 18.67 18.00 2.11
C ILE A 72 18.48 16.57 1.63
N PRO A 73 18.89 15.54 2.41
CA PRO A 73 18.69 14.16 2.00
C PRO A 73 17.19 13.81 1.93
N VAL A 74 16.82 13.05 0.91
CA VAL A 74 15.46 12.59 0.67
C VAL A 74 15.40 11.08 0.89
N ILE A 75 14.49 10.65 1.76
CA ILE A 75 14.20 9.24 2.05
C ILE A 75 12.78 8.97 1.59
N CYS A 76 12.58 8.05 0.66
CA CYS A 76 11.25 7.61 0.31
C CYS A 76 10.75 6.55 1.29
N PHE A 77 9.46 6.53 1.54
CA PHE A 77 8.77 5.44 2.24
C PHE A 77 7.46 5.11 1.53
N ASP A 78 7.02 3.88 1.62
CA ASP A 78 5.82 3.33 0.96
C ASP A 78 5.86 3.43 -0.57
N ALA A 79 5.81 4.63 -1.11
CA ALA A 79 5.86 4.91 -2.54
C ALA A 79 6.94 5.95 -2.85
N CYS A 80 7.62 5.81 -3.98
CA CYS A 80 8.71 6.71 -4.36
C CYS A 80 8.46 7.37 -5.72
N VAL A 81 9.36 8.27 -6.08
CA VAL A 81 9.40 8.92 -7.38
C VAL A 81 10.26 8.15 -8.37
N ASP A 82 10.01 8.35 -9.65
CA ASP A 82 10.81 7.79 -10.75
C ASP A 82 12.07 8.65 -10.97
N SER A 83 12.99 8.58 -10.00
CA SER A 83 14.23 9.37 -9.97
C SER A 83 15.24 8.75 -8.99
N ASP A 84 16.52 9.00 -9.25
CA ASP A 84 17.62 8.58 -8.37
C ASP A 84 17.93 9.56 -7.22
N ILE A 85 17.16 10.65 -7.10
CA ILE A 85 17.36 11.66 -6.04
C ILE A 85 17.18 11.05 -4.64
N PRO A 86 16.10 10.29 -4.34
CA PRO A 86 16.00 9.65 -3.04
C PRO A 86 17.14 8.66 -2.78
N LEU A 87 17.65 8.67 -1.56
CA LEU A 87 18.75 7.80 -1.17
C LEU A 87 18.32 6.35 -0.97
N THR A 88 17.08 6.15 -0.55
CA THR A 88 16.51 4.83 -0.30
C THR A 88 14.99 4.86 -0.35
N LEU A 89 14.39 3.68 -0.38
CA LEU A 89 12.95 3.45 -0.23
C LEU A 89 12.75 2.40 0.88
N ALA A 90 12.10 2.81 1.97
CA ALA A 90 11.64 1.92 3.03
C ALA A 90 10.19 1.51 2.73
N ALA A 91 9.97 0.30 2.27
CA ALA A 91 8.65 -0.13 1.80
C ALA A 91 8.51 -1.66 1.77
N THR A 92 7.27 -2.08 1.56
CA THR A 92 6.92 -3.45 1.19
C THR A 92 7.47 -3.77 -0.21
N ASP A 93 7.97 -4.98 -0.41
CA ASP A 93 8.16 -5.53 -1.76
C ASP A 93 6.79 -5.83 -2.37
N ASN A 94 6.20 -4.83 -3.00
CA ASN A 94 4.83 -4.90 -3.50
C ASN A 94 4.65 -5.87 -4.68
N VAL A 95 5.69 -6.08 -5.48
CA VAL A 95 5.64 -7.10 -6.55
C VAL A 95 5.53 -8.48 -5.94
N ALA A 96 6.40 -8.82 -4.98
CA ALA A 96 6.37 -10.11 -4.29
C ALA A 96 5.09 -10.29 -3.47
N ALA A 97 4.63 -9.24 -2.78
CA ALA A 97 3.41 -9.27 -1.97
C ALA A 97 2.16 -9.54 -2.81
N SER A 98 2.01 -8.85 -3.93
CA SER A 98 0.87 -9.05 -4.84
C SER A 98 0.94 -10.37 -5.60
N ALA A 99 2.13 -10.86 -5.93
CA ALA A 99 2.32 -12.19 -6.46
C ALA A 99 1.87 -13.26 -5.46
N HIS A 100 2.18 -13.05 -4.17
CA HIS A 100 1.70 -13.95 -3.11
C HIS A 100 0.17 -13.91 -2.98
N ALA A 101 -0.45 -12.73 -3.13
CA ALA A 101 -1.92 -12.61 -3.18
C ALA A 101 -2.51 -13.40 -4.36
N ALA A 102 -1.85 -13.38 -5.52
CA ALA A 102 -2.27 -14.18 -6.68
C ALA A 102 -2.20 -15.68 -6.39
N ASP A 103 -1.13 -16.14 -5.74
CA ASP A 103 -0.99 -17.54 -5.33
C ASP A 103 -2.11 -17.96 -4.36
N LYS A 104 -2.42 -17.12 -3.39
CA LYS A 104 -3.52 -17.35 -2.44
C LYS A 104 -4.88 -17.36 -3.13
N MET A 105 -5.12 -16.43 -4.04
CA MET A 105 -6.35 -16.42 -4.82
C MET A 105 -6.51 -17.71 -5.62
N ALA A 106 -5.47 -18.14 -6.32
CA ALA A 106 -5.50 -19.37 -7.10
C ALA A 106 -5.80 -20.60 -6.24
N GLU A 107 -5.16 -20.71 -5.09
CA GLU A 107 -5.41 -21.79 -4.11
C GLU A 107 -6.87 -21.79 -3.65
N LEU A 108 -7.38 -20.64 -3.24
CA LEU A 108 -8.71 -20.49 -2.66
C LEU A 108 -9.85 -20.72 -3.65
N ILE A 109 -9.66 -20.43 -4.95
CA ILE A 109 -10.68 -20.69 -5.98
C ILE A 109 -10.54 -22.05 -6.67
N GLY A 110 -9.54 -22.84 -6.29
CA GLY A 110 -9.31 -24.18 -6.86
C GLY A 110 -8.56 -24.19 -8.19
N GLY A 111 -7.79 -23.18 -8.50
CA GLY A 111 -6.86 -23.13 -9.64
C GLY A 111 -7.46 -22.73 -10.98
N SER A 112 -8.77 -22.48 -11.06
CA SER A 112 -9.43 -22.06 -12.33
C SER A 112 -10.66 -21.20 -12.07
N GLY A 113 -10.99 -20.37 -13.05
CA GLY A 113 -12.19 -19.53 -13.02
C GLY A 113 -11.89 -18.07 -13.27
N GLU A 114 -12.91 -17.23 -13.05
CA GLU A 114 -12.83 -15.80 -13.29
C GLU A 114 -12.52 -15.05 -11.99
N VAL A 115 -11.59 -14.10 -12.08
CA VAL A 115 -11.23 -13.20 -10.99
C VAL A 115 -11.21 -11.76 -11.48
N ALA A 116 -11.37 -10.82 -10.56
CA ALA A 116 -11.26 -9.39 -10.83
C ALA A 116 -10.20 -8.74 -9.94
N TYR A 117 -9.66 -7.62 -10.40
CA TYR A 117 -8.68 -6.78 -9.72
C TYR A 117 -9.24 -5.36 -9.56
N LEU A 118 -9.14 -4.83 -8.36
CA LEU A 118 -9.44 -3.43 -8.07
C LEU A 118 -8.23 -2.80 -7.37
N GLY A 119 -7.63 -1.81 -8.02
CA GLY A 119 -6.50 -1.07 -7.50
C GLY A 119 -6.83 0.35 -7.11
N SER A 120 -5.85 1.03 -6.51
CA SER A 120 -5.98 2.43 -6.12
C SER A 120 -5.76 3.36 -7.29
N ASP A 121 -4.56 3.32 -7.88
CA ASP A 121 -4.10 4.29 -8.85
C ASP A 121 -3.09 3.67 -9.82
N GLN A 122 -2.92 4.30 -10.99
CA GLN A 122 -1.98 3.86 -12.02
C GLN A 122 -0.73 4.75 -12.14
N THR A 123 -0.65 5.82 -11.39
CA THR A 123 0.47 6.77 -11.41
C THR A 123 1.37 6.67 -10.19
N GLN A 124 0.87 6.04 -9.13
CA GLN A 124 1.59 5.76 -7.91
C GLN A 124 2.36 4.45 -8.02
N THR A 125 3.61 4.41 -7.54
CA THR A 125 4.46 3.21 -7.67
C THR A 125 3.88 1.98 -6.99
N THR A 126 3.20 2.14 -5.87
CA THR A 126 2.51 1.04 -5.18
C THR A 126 1.38 0.46 -6.01
N GLY A 127 0.57 1.31 -6.64
CA GLY A 127 -0.51 0.90 -7.53
C GLY A 127 0.02 0.10 -8.74
N ILE A 128 1.08 0.60 -9.36
CA ILE A 128 1.73 -0.03 -10.51
C ILE A 128 2.33 -1.39 -10.13
N THR A 129 3.13 -1.44 -9.07
CA THR A 129 3.86 -2.66 -8.68
C THR A 129 2.95 -3.74 -8.14
N ARG A 130 1.88 -3.38 -7.43
CA ARG A 130 0.86 -4.35 -6.96
C ARG A 130 0.07 -4.92 -8.14
N ARG A 131 -0.34 -4.07 -9.09
CA ARG A 131 -0.98 -4.53 -10.33
C ARG A 131 -0.09 -5.52 -11.07
N ASP A 132 1.14 -5.13 -11.34
CA ASP A 132 2.08 -5.93 -12.13
C ASP A 132 2.42 -7.25 -11.44
N GLY A 133 2.63 -7.23 -10.12
CA GLY A 133 2.90 -8.44 -9.34
C GLY A 133 1.76 -9.45 -9.45
N PHE A 134 0.53 -9.00 -9.30
CA PHE A 134 -0.67 -9.85 -9.41
C PHE A 134 -0.88 -10.36 -10.85
N MET A 135 -0.90 -9.45 -11.81
CA MET A 135 -1.20 -9.78 -13.20
C MET A 135 -0.16 -10.71 -13.83
N ASN A 136 1.13 -10.42 -13.61
CA ASN A 136 2.22 -11.24 -14.14
C ASN A 136 2.20 -12.64 -13.51
N ARG A 137 1.95 -12.74 -12.21
CA ARG A 137 1.86 -14.04 -11.53
C ARG A 137 0.71 -14.88 -12.06
N MET A 138 -0.46 -14.28 -12.27
CA MET A 138 -1.60 -14.97 -12.88
C MET A 138 -1.27 -15.47 -14.26
N LYS A 139 -0.67 -14.65 -15.11
CA LYS A 139 -0.28 -15.00 -16.48
C LYS A 139 0.76 -16.12 -16.52
N GLU A 140 1.76 -16.06 -15.65
CA GLU A 140 2.88 -17.02 -15.66
C GLU A 140 2.52 -18.38 -15.09
N LYS A 141 1.73 -18.42 -14.00
CA LYS A 141 1.48 -19.65 -13.25
C LYS A 141 0.07 -20.22 -13.36
N TYR A 142 -0.91 -19.38 -13.66
CA TYR A 142 -2.32 -19.78 -13.57
C TYR A 142 -3.08 -19.53 -14.87
N PRO A 143 -2.74 -20.25 -15.98
CA PRO A 143 -3.36 -20.03 -17.28
C PRO A 143 -4.85 -20.34 -17.33
N ASN A 144 -5.36 -21.12 -16.36
CA ASN A 144 -6.79 -21.46 -16.24
C ASN A 144 -7.58 -20.43 -15.43
N ILE A 145 -6.94 -19.40 -14.90
CA ILE A 145 -7.57 -18.28 -14.23
C ILE A 145 -7.61 -17.10 -15.18
N LYS A 146 -8.81 -16.56 -15.42
CA LYS A 146 -9.01 -15.40 -16.27
C LYS A 146 -9.27 -14.17 -15.42
N VAL A 147 -8.47 -13.13 -15.58
CA VAL A 147 -8.73 -11.81 -14.99
C VAL A 147 -9.68 -11.07 -15.91
N VAL A 148 -10.96 -11.03 -15.55
CA VAL A 148 -12.03 -10.47 -16.40
C VAL A 148 -12.20 -8.96 -16.25
N SER A 149 -11.66 -8.37 -15.19
CA SER A 149 -11.74 -6.93 -14.96
C SER A 149 -10.52 -6.44 -14.17
N MET A 150 -10.03 -5.29 -14.55
CA MET A 150 -8.98 -4.54 -13.87
C MET A 150 -9.39 -3.07 -13.85
N GLN A 151 -9.75 -2.57 -12.67
CA GLN A 151 -10.26 -1.22 -12.48
C GLN A 151 -9.49 -0.51 -11.34
N PHE A 152 -9.66 0.81 -11.26
CA PHE A 152 -8.97 1.66 -10.27
C PHE A 152 -9.95 2.65 -9.66
N GLY A 153 -10.02 2.65 -8.35
CA GLY A 153 -10.97 3.44 -7.57
C GLY A 153 -10.38 4.65 -6.85
N GLY A 154 -9.09 4.93 -7.06
CA GLY A 154 -8.42 6.07 -6.38
C GLY A 154 -8.27 5.89 -4.87
N GLY A 155 -8.43 4.69 -4.34
CA GLY A 155 -8.43 4.45 -2.89
C GLY A 155 -9.71 4.94 -2.18
N ASP A 156 -10.68 5.46 -2.92
CA ASP A 156 -11.94 5.94 -2.39
C ASP A 156 -12.92 4.79 -2.16
N HIS A 157 -13.48 4.69 -0.95
CA HIS A 157 -14.38 3.60 -0.55
C HIS A 157 -15.68 3.58 -1.36
N LEU A 158 -16.31 4.74 -1.58
CA LEU A 158 -17.58 4.83 -2.30
C LEU A 158 -17.41 4.52 -3.78
N LYS A 159 -16.42 5.13 -4.42
CA LYS A 159 -16.09 4.87 -5.81
C LYS A 159 -15.72 3.39 -6.03
N SER A 160 -14.91 2.83 -5.15
CA SER A 160 -14.53 1.41 -5.20
C SER A 160 -15.72 0.49 -5.02
N THR A 161 -16.67 0.83 -4.14
CA THR A 161 -17.92 0.08 -3.96
C THR A 161 -18.72 0.06 -5.25
N GLU A 162 -18.92 1.20 -5.90
CA GLU A 162 -19.71 1.29 -7.14
C GLU A 162 -19.04 0.54 -8.30
N ILE A 163 -17.70 0.64 -8.42
CA ILE A 163 -16.95 -0.13 -9.41
C ILE A 163 -17.13 -1.64 -9.17
N ALA A 164 -16.96 -2.08 -7.93
CA ALA A 164 -17.06 -3.50 -7.58
C ALA A 164 -18.46 -4.05 -7.84
N LYS A 165 -19.52 -3.29 -7.54
CA LYS A 165 -20.91 -3.66 -7.85
C LYS A 165 -21.09 -3.84 -9.37
N THR A 166 -20.61 -2.90 -10.16
CA THR A 166 -20.71 -2.97 -11.62
C THR A 166 -19.98 -4.20 -12.17
N VAL A 167 -18.77 -4.47 -11.69
CA VAL A 167 -17.97 -5.64 -12.09
C VAL A 167 -18.69 -6.95 -11.73
N MET A 168 -19.24 -7.04 -10.51
CA MET A 168 -19.97 -8.23 -10.07
C MET A 168 -21.23 -8.46 -10.89
N GLN A 169 -21.96 -7.40 -11.25
CA GLN A 169 -23.17 -7.48 -12.09
C GLN A 169 -22.83 -7.95 -13.51
N ALA A 170 -21.74 -7.44 -14.07
CA ALA A 170 -21.30 -7.80 -15.43
C ALA A 170 -20.70 -9.20 -15.52
N ASN A 171 -20.27 -9.79 -14.42
CA ASN A 171 -19.57 -11.07 -14.39
C ASN A 171 -20.23 -12.04 -13.39
N PRO A 172 -21.32 -12.70 -13.80
CA PRO A 172 -22.07 -13.60 -12.91
C PRO A 172 -21.26 -14.84 -12.48
N ASN A 173 -20.23 -15.21 -13.23
CA ASN A 173 -19.36 -16.36 -12.94
C ASN A 173 -18.09 -15.98 -12.15
N LEU A 174 -17.97 -14.74 -11.69
CA LEU A 174 -16.82 -14.27 -10.94
C LEU A 174 -16.65 -15.09 -9.65
N LYS A 175 -15.50 -15.75 -9.51
CA LYS A 175 -15.17 -16.58 -8.33
C LYS A 175 -14.37 -15.83 -7.28
N GLY A 176 -13.56 -14.87 -7.69
CA GLY A 176 -12.68 -14.15 -6.77
C GLY A 176 -12.52 -12.69 -7.12
N TYR A 177 -12.22 -11.88 -6.12
CA TYR A 177 -11.97 -10.45 -6.28
C TYR A 177 -10.82 -10.02 -5.37
N TYR A 178 -9.79 -9.41 -5.96
CA TYR A 178 -8.65 -8.87 -5.23
C TYR A 178 -8.70 -7.35 -5.19
N GLY A 179 -8.65 -6.78 -3.99
CA GLY A 179 -8.47 -5.35 -3.76
C GLY A 179 -7.05 -5.08 -3.27
N SER A 180 -6.29 -4.27 -3.99
CA SER A 180 -4.85 -4.14 -3.77
C SER A 180 -4.44 -3.03 -2.80
N ASN A 181 -5.39 -2.37 -2.14
CA ASN A 181 -5.17 -1.49 -1.00
C ASN A 181 -6.41 -1.42 -0.12
N GLU A 182 -6.30 -0.76 1.03
CA GLU A 182 -7.39 -0.66 2.01
C GLU A 182 -8.69 -0.09 1.39
N GLY A 183 -8.59 1.04 0.70
CA GLY A 183 -9.78 1.66 0.09
C GLY A 183 -10.46 0.79 -0.95
N SER A 184 -9.67 0.10 -1.78
CA SER A 184 -10.18 -0.80 -2.81
C SER A 184 -10.89 -2.01 -2.20
N ILE A 185 -10.26 -2.68 -1.23
CA ILE A 185 -10.84 -3.90 -0.66
C ILE A 185 -12.08 -3.61 0.20
N VAL A 186 -12.11 -2.49 0.91
CA VAL A 186 -13.32 -2.07 1.64
C VAL A 186 -14.47 -1.87 0.66
N GLY A 187 -14.21 -1.30 -0.51
CA GLY A 187 -15.22 -1.20 -1.58
C GLY A 187 -15.72 -2.56 -2.06
N VAL A 188 -14.83 -3.51 -2.28
CA VAL A 188 -15.22 -4.89 -2.68
C VAL A 188 -16.07 -5.57 -1.60
N ILE A 189 -15.67 -5.43 -0.33
CA ILE A 189 -16.41 -5.99 0.81
C ILE A 189 -17.82 -5.39 0.87
N ASN A 190 -17.93 -4.06 0.78
CA ASN A 190 -19.22 -3.38 0.80
C ASN A 190 -20.13 -3.81 -0.36
N ALA A 191 -19.58 -3.90 -1.57
CA ALA A 191 -20.30 -4.35 -2.75
C ALA A 191 -20.83 -5.78 -2.58
N ALA A 192 -20.00 -6.69 -2.08
CA ALA A 192 -20.41 -8.07 -1.82
C ALA A 192 -21.53 -8.17 -0.79
N LYS A 193 -21.46 -7.36 0.28
CA LYS A 193 -22.54 -7.27 1.29
C LYS A 193 -23.84 -6.75 0.70
N GLU A 194 -23.79 -5.62 0.00
CA GLU A 194 -24.98 -5.00 -0.60
C GLU A 194 -25.66 -5.89 -1.62
N MET A 195 -24.89 -6.61 -2.42
CA MET A 195 -25.40 -7.53 -3.45
C MET A 195 -25.68 -8.94 -2.93
N ASN A 196 -25.38 -9.22 -1.67
CA ASN A 196 -25.44 -10.55 -1.10
C ASN A 196 -24.70 -11.59 -1.98
N ARG A 197 -23.54 -11.18 -2.53
CA ARG A 197 -22.74 -11.98 -3.43
C ARG A 197 -21.65 -12.73 -2.67
N LYS A 198 -21.58 -14.05 -2.88
CA LYS A 198 -20.54 -14.90 -2.30
C LYS A 198 -19.45 -15.16 -3.34
N LEU A 199 -18.23 -14.79 -3.01
CA LEU A 199 -17.02 -15.04 -3.80
C LEU A 199 -15.81 -15.01 -2.87
N VAL A 200 -14.66 -15.46 -3.37
CA VAL A 200 -13.39 -15.38 -2.62
C VAL A 200 -12.87 -13.93 -2.70
N ILE A 201 -12.80 -13.27 -1.56
CA ILE A 201 -12.29 -11.90 -1.45
C ILE A 201 -10.91 -11.96 -0.81
N VAL A 202 -9.92 -11.42 -1.51
CA VAL A 202 -8.53 -11.29 -1.05
C VAL A 202 -8.17 -9.83 -1.01
N GLY A 203 -7.62 -9.38 0.10
CA GLY A 203 -7.30 -7.98 0.35
C GLY A 203 -5.82 -7.68 0.46
N TYR A 204 -5.59 -6.42 0.72
CA TYR A 204 -4.27 -5.83 0.97
C TYR A 204 -4.43 -4.81 2.09
N ASP A 205 -3.43 -4.66 2.93
CA ASP A 205 -3.49 -3.86 4.14
C ASP A 205 -4.28 -4.55 5.27
N SER A 206 -4.55 -3.84 6.34
CA SER A 206 -5.42 -4.28 7.40
C SER A 206 -6.43 -3.18 7.74
N GLY A 207 -6.80 -3.02 8.97
CA GLY A 207 -7.78 -2.06 9.39
C GLY A 207 -9.03 -2.74 9.92
N LYS A 208 -9.79 -1.99 10.67
CA LYS A 208 -10.95 -2.51 11.41
C LYS A 208 -11.96 -3.22 10.50
N ALA A 209 -12.26 -2.64 9.34
CA ALA A 209 -13.25 -3.21 8.40
C ALA A 209 -12.79 -4.56 7.83
N GLN A 210 -11.52 -4.67 7.43
CA GLN A 210 -10.97 -5.93 6.92
C GLN A 210 -10.88 -7.00 8.01
N LYS A 211 -10.41 -6.64 9.20
CA LYS A 211 -10.32 -7.58 10.32
C LYS A 211 -11.70 -8.14 10.68
N ALA A 212 -12.73 -7.30 10.70
CA ALA A 212 -14.11 -7.74 10.93
C ALA A 212 -14.60 -8.66 9.80
N ALA A 213 -14.37 -8.31 8.54
CA ALA A 213 -14.79 -9.11 7.39
C ALA A 213 -14.10 -10.48 7.36
N ILE A 214 -12.83 -10.56 7.73
CA ILE A 214 -12.08 -11.82 7.86
C ILE A 214 -12.66 -12.67 9.01
N ALA A 215 -12.90 -12.07 10.16
CA ALA A 215 -13.50 -12.76 11.31
C ALA A 215 -14.88 -13.32 10.98
N ASP A 216 -15.68 -12.60 10.20
CA ASP A 216 -17.01 -13.00 9.76
C ASP A 216 -17.01 -13.99 8.59
N GLY A 217 -15.84 -14.26 7.98
CA GLY A 217 -15.70 -15.18 6.85
C GLY A 217 -16.11 -14.59 5.50
N LEU A 218 -16.35 -13.30 5.42
CA LEU A 218 -16.67 -12.60 4.15
C LEU A 218 -15.42 -12.36 3.31
N GLU A 219 -14.32 -11.95 3.93
CA GLU A 219 -13.01 -11.83 3.31
C GLU A 219 -12.18 -13.06 3.69
N ALA A 220 -11.57 -13.72 2.69
CA ALA A 220 -10.79 -14.94 2.94
C ALA A 220 -9.46 -14.66 3.65
N GLY A 221 -8.85 -13.54 3.35
CA GLY A 221 -7.60 -13.09 3.95
C GLY A 221 -7.01 -11.93 3.18
N ALA A 222 -5.88 -11.43 3.64
CA ALA A 222 -5.20 -10.30 3.03
C ALA A 222 -3.69 -10.33 3.25
N ILE A 223 -2.99 -9.52 2.47
CA ILE A 223 -1.58 -9.21 2.68
C ILE A 223 -1.50 -7.97 3.59
N THR A 224 -0.90 -8.10 4.76
CA THR A 224 -0.59 -6.91 5.57
C THR A 224 0.84 -6.45 5.33
N GLN A 225 1.01 -5.15 5.31
CA GLN A 225 2.30 -4.50 5.32
C GLN A 225 2.79 -4.33 6.77
N ASN A 226 3.94 -3.67 6.94
CA ASN A 226 4.44 -3.24 8.26
C ASN A 226 4.56 -1.71 8.28
N PRO A 227 3.45 -0.98 8.40
CA PRO A 227 3.47 0.49 8.34
C PRO A 227 4.24 1.13 9.49
N PHE A 228 4.16 0.59 10.70
CA PHE A 228 4.99 1.06 11.81
C PHE A 228 6.47 0.95 11.48
N GLY A 229 6.90 -0.22 10.96
CA GLY A 229 8.28 -0.43 10.53
C GLY A 229 8.71 0.53 9.42
N MET A 230 7.83 0.87 8.48
CA MET A 230 8.12 1.88 7.45
C MET A 230 8.45 3.24 8.06
N GLY A 231 7.61 3.73 8.94
CA GLY A 231 7.82 5.01 9.62
C GLY A 231 9.11 5.02 10.42
N TYR A 232 9.35 3.98 11.20
CA TYR A 232 10.55 3.85 12.01
C TYR A 232 11.83 3.82 11.16
N LYS A 233 11.87 2.96 10.14
CA LYS A 233 13.02 2.80 9.24
C LYS A 233 13.30 4.05 8.41
N THR A 234 12.27 4.81 8.07
CA THR A 234 12.43 6.09 7.35
C THR A 234 13.20 7.11 8.20
N VAL A 235 12.81 7.29 9.45
CA VAL A 235 13.51 8.22 10.37
C VAL A 235 14.93 7.71 10.67
N GLU A 236 15.09 6.40 10.87
CA GLU A 236 16.41 5.79 11.08
C GLU A 236 17.34 6.06 9.87
N ALA A 237 16.85 5.87 8.65
CA ALA A 237 17.59 6.16 7.42
C ALA A 237 17.92 7.65 7.29
N ALA A 238 16.98 8.54 7.63
CA ALA A 238 17.20 9.97 7.63
C ALA A 238 18.33 10.39 8.58
N VAL A 239 18.36 9.83 9.78
CA VAL A 239 19.43 10.08 10.76
C VAL A 239 20.79 9.59 10.24
N LYS A 240 20.84 8.40 9.65
CA LYS A 240 22.05 7.88 9.00
C LYS A 240 22.55 8.81 7.89
N ALA A 241 21.62 9.30 7.04
CA ALA A 241 21.95 10.23 5.96
C ALA A 241 22.56 11.54 6.49
N ILE A 242 21.97 12.11 7.55
CA ILE A 242 22.48 13.33 8.21
C ILE A 242 23.90 13.12 8.74
N LYS A 243 24.17 11.93 9.27
CA LYS A 243 25.51 11.56 9.80
C LYS A 243 26.53 11.16 8.71
N GLY A 244 26.10 11.11 7.45
CA GLY A 244 26.96 10.64 6.35
C GLY A 244 27.24 9.15 6.34
N GLU A 245 26.43 8.36 7.04
CA GLU A 245 26.54 6.91 7.07
C GLU A 245 25.95 6.28 5.80
N LYS A 246 26.43 5.07 5.47
CA LYS A 246 25.92 4.32 4.32
C LYS A 246 24.47 3.86 4.55
N ILE A 247 23.63 4.01 3.52
CA ILE A 247 22.24 3.58 3.50
C ILE A 247 22.05 2.61 2.34
N GLU A 248 21.35 1.50 2.58
CA GLU A 248 20.94 0.59 1.52
C GLU A 248 19.90 1.24 0.61
N LYS A 249 19.95 0.98 -0.69
CA LYS A 249 19.02 1.57 -1.66
C LYS A 249 17.57 1.13 -1.46
N LYS A 250 17.35 -0.04 -0.90
CA LYS A 250 16.01 -0.56 -0.56
C LYS A 250 16.05 -1.12 0.86
N ILE A 251 15.06 -0.73 1.65
CA ILE A 251 14.81 -1.27 2.98
C ILE A 251 13.48 -1.99 2.92
N ASP A 252 13.52 -3.32 2.81
CA ASP A 252 12.32 -4.16 2.82
C ASP A 252 11.74 -4.20 4.24
N THR A 253 10.52 -3.71 4.40
CA THR A 253 9.84 -3.67 5.69
C THR A 253 8.98 -4.92 5.95
N GLY A 254 8.89 -5.81 4.99
CA GLY A 254 8.21 -7.10 5.09
C GLY A 254 6.70 -7.05 4.86
N PHE A 255 6.15 -8.20 4.60
CA PHE A 255 4.70 -8.41 4.50
C PHE A 255 4.34 -9.80 5.01
N TYR A 256 3.06 -9.98 5.39
CA TYR A 256 2.53 -11.27 5.84
C TYR A 256 1.13 -11.49 5.27
N TRP A 257 0.85 -12.75 4.89
CA TRP A 257 -0.52 -13.19 4.70
C TRP A 257 -1.19 -13.34 6.07
N TYR A 258 -2.39 -12.81 6.22
CA TYR A 258 -3.20 -13.08 7.40
C TYR A 258 -4.62 -13.45 7.02
N ASP A 259 -5.20 -14.32 7.83
CA ASP A 259 -6.57 -14.81 7.71
C ASP A 259 -7.14 -15.09 9.11
N LYS A 260 -8.32 -15.68 9.16
CA LYS A 260 -8.99 -16.02 10.41
C LYS A 260 -8.15 -16.95 11.31
N ASN A 261 -7.31 -17.80 10.72
CA ASN A 261 -6.53 -18.78 11.47
C ASN A 261 -5.30 -18.20 12.17
N ASN A 262 -4.70 -17.12 11.63
CA ASN A 262 -3.43 -16.58 12.13
C ASN A 262 -3.48 -15.12 12.57
N MET A 263 -4.58 -14.41 12.36
CA MET A 263 -4.66 -12.97 12.65
C MET A 263 -4.44 -12.62 14.13
N ASN A 264 -4.59 -13.59 15.02
CA ASN A 264 -4.36 -13.42 16.47
C ASN A 264 -2.97 -13.90 16.92
N ASP A 265 -2.17 -14.48 16.04
CA ASP A 265 -0.80 -14.83 16.37
C ASP A 265 0.00 -13.57 16.69
N PRO A 266 0.81 -13.53 17.78
CA PRO A 266 1.50 -12.31 18.21
C PRO A 266 2.32 -11.63 17.12
N LYS A 267 2.98 -12.39 16.27
CA LYS A 267 3.80 -11.88 15.16
C LYS A 267 2.95 -11.17 14.10
N ILE A 268 1.78 -11.73 13.79
CA ILE A 268 0.85 -11.16 12.81
C ILE A 268 0.09 -9.99 13.44
N ALA A 269 -0.49 -10.19 14.62
CA ALA A 269 -1.23 -9.14 15.34
C ALA A 269 -0.38 -7.89 15.57
N GLY A 270 0.92 -8.04 15.75
CA GLY A 270 1.85 -6.92 15.96
C GLY A 270 2.04 -6.00 14.75
N VAL A 271 1.69 -6.45 13.54
CA VAL A 271 1.77 -5.63 12.31
C VAL A 271 0.40 -5.22 11.79
N LEU A 272 -0.68 -5.78 12.33
CA LEU A 272 -2.04 -5.35 11.99
C LEU A 272 -2.37 -4.05 12.72
N TYR A 273 -3.21 -3.22 12.11
CA TYR A 273 -3.66 -1.95 12.67
C TYR A 273 -5.18 -1.81 12.56
N ASP A 274 -5.76 -0.86 13.29
CA ASP A 274 -7.19 -0.54 13.29
C ASP A 274 -7.48 0.81 12.66
#